data_265242a28fddd73c41f107a708436fd3
#
_entry.id   265242a28fddd73c41f107a708436fd3
#
_cell.length_a   1.000
_cell.length_b   1.000
_cell.length_c   1.000
_cell.angle_alpha   90.00
_cell.angle_beta   90.00
_cell.angle_gamma   90.00
#
_symmetry.space_group_name_H-M   'P 1'
#
loop_
_entity.id
_entity.type
_entity.pdbx_description
1 polymer ?
#
loop_
_entity_poly.entity_id
_entity_poly.type
_entity_poly.pdbx_seq_one_letter_code
_entity_poly.pdbx_strand_id
1 'polypeptide(L)'
;IKAVVKNNIENIISKANGLIPGLKRELLLSLQLPLPPISEQRRIVCEIERWFFLIDQIEQGKADLQTVIKQAKSKILDLAIHGKLVPQNPNDEPAIELLKRINPDFTPCDNRHYTQLPNGWAVCRLDQVADVLDNLRKPINSNERNLRIKGKQIDRLYPYYGATGQVGLIDDYIVDGHYLLLGEDGAPFLDKNAIKAYSISGKSWVNNLEFNL
;
A
#
# COMPACT_ATOMS: atom_id res chain seq x y z
N ILE A 1 4.11 0.03 -4.98
CA ILE A 1 2.95 -0.87 -4.74
C ILE A 1 1.76 -0.07 -4.21
N LYS A 2 1.87 0.63 -3.07
CA LYS A 2 0.76 1.43 -2.48
C LYS A 2 0.08 2.35 -3.50
N ALA A 3 0.83 3.08 -4.33
CA ALA A 3 0.30 3.98 -5.36
C ALA A 3 -0.51 3.21 -6.43
N VAL A 4 0.01 2.06 -6.89
CA VAL A 4 -0.67 1.23 -7.90
C VAL A 4 -1.96 0.65 -7.36
N VAL A 5 -1.97 0.10 -6.14
CA VAL A 5 -3.18 -0.43 -5.51
C VAL A 5 -4.22 0.68 -5.38
N LYS A 6 -3.82 1.87 -4.90
CA LYS A 6 -4.72 3.02 -4.75
C LYS A 6 -5.34 3.48 -6.07
N ASN A 7 -4.55 3.49 -7.15
CA ASN A 7 -5.01 3.93 -8.48
C ASN A 7 -5.93 2.89 -9.16
N ASN A 8 -5.80 1.61 -8.79
CA ASN A 8 -6.62 0.53 -9.33
C ASN A 8 -7.81 0.15 -8.42
N ILE A 9 -8.04 0.89 -7.34
CA ILE A 9 -9.03 0.52 -6.31
C ILE A 9 -10.45 0.36 -6.86
N GLU A 10 -10.87 1.21 -7.80
CA GLU A 10 -12.20 1.12 -8.42
C GLU A 10 -12.36 -0.16 -9.26
N ASN A 11 -11.32 -0.53 -10.02
CA ASN A 11 -11.31 -1.75 -10.82
C ASN A 11 -11.28 -3.00 -9.91
N ILE A 12 -10.61 -2.93 -8.77
CA ILE A 12 -10.56 -3.98 -7.77
C ILE A 12 -11.95 -4.14 -7.12
N ILE A 13 -12.59 -3.03 -6.70
CA ILE A 13 -13.93 -3.04 -6.07
C ILE A 13 -15.00 -3.55 -7.04
N SER A 14 -14.96 -3.15 -8.32
CA SER A 14 -15.95 -3.60 -9.31
C SER A 14 -15.95 -5.11 -9.54
N LYS A 15 -14.86 -5.79 -9.23
CA LYS A 15 -14.69 -7.24 -9.34
C LYS A 15 -14.96 -8.00 -8.03
N ALA A 16 -15.25 -7.28 -6.94
CA ALA A 16 -15.61 -7.88 -5.67
C ALA A 16 -17.05 -8.42 -5.75
N ASN A 17 -17.26 -9.71 -5.46
CA ASN A 17 -18.53 -10.40 -5.54
C ASN A 17 -18.91 -10.98 -4.18
N GLY A 18 -20.21 -11.01 -3.86
CA GLY A 18 -20.78 -11.66 -2.67
C GLY A 18 -21.78 -10.78 -1.92
N LEU A 19 -22.50 -11.36 -0.96
CA LEU A 19 -23.43 -10.66 -0.06
C LEU A 19 -22.71 -9.64 0.84
N ILE A 20 -21.47 -9.94 1.21
CA ILE A 20 -20.51 -8.99 1.81
C ILE A 20 -19.40 -8.84 0.77
N PRO A 21 -19.27 -7.67 0.11
CA PRO A 21 -18.21 -7.46 -0.87
C PRO A 21 -16.84 -7.58 -0.22
N GLY A 22 -16.07 -8.57 -0.64
CA GLY A 22 -14.71 -8.80 -0.18
C GLY A 22 -13.74 -8.93 -1.34
N LEU A 23 -12.47 -8.67 -1.09
CA LEU A 23 -11.41 -8.78 -2.07
C LEU A 23 -10.89 -10.22 -2.14
N LYS A 24 -11.00 -10.84 -3.31
CA LYS A 24 -10.42 -12.17 -3.53
C LYS A 24 -8.90 -12.07 -3.64
N ARG A 25 -8.20 -12.92 -2.89
CA ARG A 25 -6.74 -12.99 -2.86
C ARG A 25 -6.13 -13.16 -4.27
N GLU A 26 -6.71 -14.04 -5.08
CA GLU A 26 -6.24 -14.33 -6.45
C GLU A 26 -6.33 -13.09 -7.34
N LEU A 27 -7.37 -12.27 -7.17
CA LEU A 27 -7.53 -11.02 -7.92
C LEU A 27 -6.44 -10.01 -7.55
N LEU A 28 -6.10 -9.92 -6.27
CA LEU A 28 -5.05 -9.03 -5.80
C LEU A 28 -3.66 -9.48 -6.27
N LEU A 29 -3.35 -10.76 -6.13
CA LEU A 29 -2.06 -11.31 -6.55
C LEU A 29 -1.81 -11.22 -8.05
N SER A 30 -2.87 -11.24 -8.85
CA SER A 30 -2.80 -11.08 -10.31
C SER A 30 -2.63 -9.63 -10.78
N LEU A 31 -2.63 -8.63 -9.87
CA LEU A 31 -2.39 -7.24 -10.24
C LEU A 31 -1.01 -7.08 -10.88
N GLN A 32 -1.01 -6.54 -12.09
CA GLN A 32 0.20 -6.12 -12.77
C GLN A 32 0.59 -4.72 -12.31
N LEU A 33 1.85 -4.53 -12.00
CA LEU A 33 2.38 -3.24 -11.58
C LEU A 33 3.67 -2.89 -12.36
N PRO A 34 3.83 -1.62 -12.75
CA PRO A 34 5.10 -1.13 -13.26
C PRO A 34 6.09 -1.00 -12.11
N LEU A 35 7.27 -1.58 -12.25
CA LEU A 35 8.32 -1.54 -11.24
C LEU A 35 9.52 -0.75 -11.76
N PRO A 36 9.82 0.43 -11.16
CA PRO A 36 11.02 1.19 -11.46
C PRO A 36 12.29 0.52 -10.92
N PRO A 37 13.48 0.90 -11.41
CA PRO A 37 14.74 0.63 -10.73
C PRO A 37 14.71 1.10 -9.26
N ILE A 38 15.41 0.39 -8.36
CA ILE A 38 15.32 0.65 -6.90
C ILE A 38 15.77 2.07 -6.52
N SER A 39 16.79 2.60 -7.18
CA SER A 39 17.24 3.98 -6.96
C SER A 39 16.20 5.00 -7.43
N GLU A 40 15.50 4.73 -8.51
CA GLU A 40 14.38 5.54 -8.98
C GLU A 40 13.17 5.45 -8.04
N GLN A 41 12.86 4.27 -7.51
CA GLN A 41 11.80 4.13 -6.49
C GLN A 41 12.03 5.07 -5.31
N ARG A 42 13.28 5.18 -4.82
CA ARG A 42 13.63 6.09 -3.72
C ARG A 42 13.42 7.56 -4.12
N ARG A 43 13.85 7.97 -5.33
CA ARG A 43 13.62 9.35 -5.82
C ARG A 43 12.13 9.66 -5.96
N ILE A 44 11.35 8.71 -6.50
CA ILE A 44 9.89 8.84 -6.62
C ILE A 44 9.25 9.04 -5.23
N VAL A 45 9.64 8.25 -4.23
CA VAL A 45 9.09 8.38 -2.87
C VAL A 45 9.42 9.74 -2.27
N CYS A 46 10.70 10.17 -2.31
CA CYS A 46 11.10 11.48 -1.81
C CYS A 46 10.35 12.63 -2.51
N GLU A 47 10.15 12.53 -3.84
CA GLU A 47 9.45 13.58 -4.59
C GLU A 47 7.94 13.60 -4.27
N ILE A 48 7.31 12.43 -4.09
CA ILE A 48 5.92 12.34 -3.62
C ILE A 48 5.77 12.96 -2.23
N GLU A 49 6.67 12.65 -1.29
CA GLU A 49 6.67 13.19 0.08
C GLU A 49 6.85 14.72 0.07
N ARG A 50 7.77 15.23 -0.76
CA ARG A 50 7.98 16.66 -0.94
C ARG A 50 6.70 17.37 -1.44
N TRP A 51 6.06 16.82 -2.46
CA TRP A 51 4.84 17.42 -3.00
C TRP A 51 3.67 17.33 -2.02
N PHE A 52 3.52 16.22 -1.31
CA PHE A 52 2.46 16.09 -0.30
C PHE A 52 2.67 17.07 0.85
N PHE A 53 3.91 17.24 1.33
CA PHE A 53 4.22 18.24 2.36
C PHE A 53 3.83 19.66 1.91
N LEU A 54 4.16 20.06 0.68
CA LEU A 54 3.78 21.37 0.14
C LEU A 54 2.25 21.54 0.04
N ILE A 55 1.55 20.50 -0.38
CA ILE A 55 0.09 20.50 -0.47
C ILE A 55 -0.54 20.62 0.91
N ASP A 56 -0.03 19.87 1.91
CA ASP A 56 -0.55 19.90 3.28
C ASP A 56 -0.35 21.28 3.94
N GLN A 57 0.73 22.01 3.61
CA GLN A 57 0.92 23.41 4.03
C GLN A 57 -0.16 24.33 3.48
N ILE A 58 -0.60 24.11 2.23
CA ILE A 58 -1.68 24.89 1.61
C ILE A 58 -3.04 24.54 2.25
N GLU A 59 -3.23 23.27 2.64
CA GLU A 59 -4.46 22.77 3.27
C GLU A 59 -4.79 23.44 4.61
N GLN A 60 -3.75 23.79 5.38
CA GLN A 60 -3.92 24.45 6.67
C GLN A 60 -4.57 25.86 6.57
N GLY A 61 -4.71 26.39 5.38
CA GLY A 61 -5.22 27.73 5.15
C GLY A 61 -6.65 27.88 4.63
N LYS A 62 -7.28 26.88 4.00
CA LYS A 62 -8.63 27.04 3.36
C LYS A 62 -9.39 25.73 3.14
N ALA A 63 -10.58 25.63 3.76
CA ALA A 63 -11.50 24.48 3.65
C ALA A 63 -12.01 24.19 2.20
N ASP A 64 -12.08 25.21 1.33
CA ASP A 64 -12.58 25.08 -0.06
C ASP A 64 -11.62 24.40 -1.04
N LEU A 65 -10.36 24.16 -0.62
CA LEU A 65 -9.32 23.56 -1.46
C LEU A 65 -9.28 22.03 -1.41
N GLN A 66 -10.05 21.37 -0.55
CA GLN A 66 -9.93 19.91 -0.33
C GLN A 66 -10.11 19.09 -1.62
N THR A 67 -11.04 19.46 -2.48
CA THR A 67 -11.26 18.73 -3.74
C THR A 67 -10.07 18.89 -4.71
N VAL A 68 -9.58 20.12 -4.84
CA VAL A 68 -8.42 20.42 -5.71
C VAL A 68 -7.16 19.71 -5.20
N ILE A 69 -6.94 19.70 -3.89
CA ILE A 69 -5.83 19.01 -3.23
C ILE A 69 -5.92 17.50 -3.48
N LYS A 70 -7.12 16.89 -3.33
CA LYS A 70 -7.32 15.47 -3.61
C LYS A 70 -6.99 15.13 -5.08
N GLN A 71 -7.42 15.97 -6.02
CA GLN A 71 -7.10 15.82 -7.44
C GLN A 71 -5.60 15.97 -7.72
N ALA A 72 -4.94 16.95 -7.10
CA ALA A 72 -3.50 17.17 -7.23
C ALA A 72 -2.70 15.97 -6.69
N LYS A 73 -3.04 15.45 -5.50
CA LYS A 73 -2.42 14.24 -4.93
C LYS A 73 -2.60 13.03 -5.84
N SER A 74 -3.79 12.85 -6.42
CA SER A 74 -4.06 11.77 -7.38
C SER A 74 -3.21 11.90 -8.63
N LYS A 75 -3.07 13.14 -9.17
CA LYS A 75 -2.26 13.40 -10.36
C LYS A 75 -0.77 13.16 -10.12
N ILE A 76 -0.25 13.52 -8.96
CA ILE A 76 1.15 13.23 -8.57
C ILE A 76 1.41 11.73 -8.55
N LEU A 77 0.50 10.94 -7.97
CA LEU A 77 0.61 9.49 -7.95
C LEU A 77 0.52 8.89 -9.36
N ASP A 78 -0.37 9.42 -10.21
CA ASP A 78 -0.47 9.03 -11.62
C ASP A 78 0.84 9.30 -12.38
N LEU A 79 1.45 10.46 -12.20
CA LEU A 79 2.76 10.79 -12.79
C LEU A 79 3.86 9.85 -12.30
N ALA A 80 3.84 9.50 -11.00
CA ALA A 80 4.82 8.59 -10.41
C ALA A 80 4.75 7.18 -11.00
N ILE A 81 3.54 6.58 -11.09
CA ILE A 81 3.38 5.21 -11.62
C ILE A 81 3.58 5.10 -13.13
N HIS A 82 3.62 6.23 -13.85
CA HIS A 82 3.95 6.29 -15.28
C HIS A 82 5.38 6.77 -15.56
N GLY A 83 6.21 6.91 -14.51
CA GLY A 83 7.61 7.35 -14.64
C GLY A 83 7.80 8.78 -15.13
N LYS A 84 6.80 9.64 -14.92
CA LYS A 84 6.79 11.06 -15.35
C LYS A 84 7.04 12.05 -14.23
N LEU A 85 7.16 11.57 -12.97
CA LEU A 85 7.31 12.46 -11.81
C LEU A 85 8.75 12.92 -11.61
N VAL A 86 9.71 12.04 -11.89
CA VAL A 86 11.15 12.32 -11.73
C VAL A 86 11.89 12.03 -13.02
N PRO A 87 13.02 12.73 -13.31
CA PRO A 87 13.87 12.42 -14.45
C PRO A 87 14.42 11.00 -14.36
N GLN A 88 14.48 10.31 -15.50
CA GLN A 88 15.14 9.02 -15.61
C GLN A 88 16.67 9.20 -15.51
N ASN A 89 17.34 8.29 -14.81
CA ASN A 89 18.80 8.25 -14.76
C ASN A 89 19.29 6.98 -15.48
N PRO A 90 20.02 7.09 -16.58
CA PRO A 90 20.48 5.92 -17.34
C PRO A 90 21.47 5.04 -16.58
N ASN A 91 22.05 5.53 -15.46
CA ASN A 91 22.95 4.77 -14.60
C ASN A 91 22.22 3.98 -13.49
N ASP A 92 20.89 4.09 -13.40
CA ASP A 92 20.14 3.28 -12.46
C ASP A 92 20.15 1.80 -12.90
N GLU A 93 20.34 0.91 -11.93
CA GLU A 93 20.19 -0.52 -12.18
C GLU A 93 18.77 -0.84 -12.65
N PRO A 94 18.58 -1.54 -13.80
CA PRO A 94 17.24 -1.88 -14.29
C PRO A 94 16.46 -2.71 -13.27
N ALA A 95 15.14 -2.49 -13.17
CA ALA A 95 14.27 -3.21 -12.24
C ALA A 95 14.29 -4.73 -12.44
N ILE A 96 14.57 -5.21 -13.66
CA ILE A 96 14.68 -6.63 -13.96
C ILE A 96 15.82 -7.32 -13.19
N GLU A 97 16.91 -6.61 -12.91
CA GLU A 97 18.03 -7.18 -12.15
C GLU A 97 17.66 -7.37 -10.68
N LEU A 98 16.90 -6.43 -10.10
CA LEU A 98 16.31 -6.58 -8.76
C LEU A 98 15.34 -7.77 -8.74
N LEU A 99 14.45 -7.88 -9.73
CA LEU A 99 13.45 -8.95 -9.81
C LEU A 99 14.09 -10.33 -9.92
N LYS A 100 15.16 -10.48 -10.70
CA LYS A 100 15.93 -11.72 -10.79
C LYS A 100 16.67 -12.08 -9.50
N ARG A 101 17.07 -11.10 -8.69
CA ARG A 101 17.65 -11.37 -7.37
C ARG A 101 16.62 -11.88 -6.37
N ILE A 102 15.38 -11.37 -6.44
CA ILE A 102 14.27 -11.82 -5.59
C ILE A 102 13.77 -13.18 -6.05
N ASN A 103 13.60 -13.37 -7.36
CA ASN A 103 13.13 -14.60 -7.97
C ASN A 103 13.99 -14.90 -9.22
N PRO A 104 14.93 -15.87 -9.14
CA PRO A 104 15.79 -16.21 -10.27
C PRO A 104 15.06 -16.65 -11.54
N ASP A 105 13.86 -17.24 -11.40
CA ASP A 105 13.01 -17.68 -12.51
C ASP A 105 12.05 -16.60 -13.01
N PHE A 106 12.27 -15.33 -12.60
CA PHE A 106 11.41 -14.23 -12.97
C PHE A 106 11.34 -14.04 -14.49
N THR A 107 10.12 -13.96 -14.99
CA THR A 107 9.80 -13.55 -16.37
C THR A 107 8.89 -12.33 -16.34
N PRO A 108 9.20 -11.26 -17.09
CA PRO A 108 8.36 -10.07 -17.16
C PRO A 108 6.94 -10.41 -17.62
N CYS A 109 5.96 -9.71 -17.06
CA CYS A 109 4.58 -9.77 -17.53
C CYS A 109 4.42 -9.05 -18.87
N ASP A 110 3.36 -9.42 -19.61
CA ASP A 110 2.92 -8.69 -20.79
C ASP A 110 2.54 -7.23 -20.45
N ASN A 111 3.06 -6.30 -21.22
CA ASN A 111 2.95 -4.85 -20.98
C ASN A 111 1.65 -4.23 -21.57
N ARG A 112 0.58 -4.99 -21.80
CA ARG A 112 -0.65 -4.49 -22.46
C ARG A 112 -1.34 -3.33 -21.74
N HIS A 113 -1.16 -3.21 -20.42
CA HIS A 113 -1.80 -2.17 -19.61
C HIS A 113 -0.96 -0.90 -19.46
N TYR A 114 0.33 -0.95 -19.77
CA TYR A 114 1.26 0.16 -19.63
C TYR A 114 2.00 0.37 -20.96
N THR A 115 1.37 1.09 -21.88
CA THR A 115 1.81 1.20 -23.27
C THR A 115 3.16 1.91 -23.47
N GLN A 116 3.62 2.69 -22.50
CA GLN A 116 4.90 3.40 -22.56
C GLN A 116 5.51 3.50 -21.15
N LEU A 117 6.26 2.49 -20.76
CA LEU A 117 7.07 2.57 -19.55
C LEU A 117 8.46 3.12 -19.88
N PRO A 118 9.09 3.88 -18.97
CA PRO A 118 10.48 4.31 -19.10
C PRO A 118 11.45 3.13 -19.23
N ASN A 119 12.62 3.40 -19.79
CA ASN A 119 13.69 2.43 -19.84
C ASN A 119 14.10 2.00 -18.42
N GLY A 120 14.43 0.73 -18.23
CA GLY A 120 14.82 0.18 -16.95
C GLY A 120 13.64 -0.22 -16.04
N TRP A 121 12.39 0.11 -16.41
CA TRP A 121 11.21 -0.38 -15.70
C TRP A 121 10.83 -1.78 -16.17
N ALA A 122 10.19 -2.55 -15.27
CA ALA A 122 9.64 -3.87 -15.59
C ALA A 122 8.20 -3.98 -15.10
N VAL A 123 7.38 -4.76 -15.81
CA VAL A 123 6.03 -5.13 -15.34
C VAL A 123 6.12 -6.49 -14.68
N CYS A 124 5.65 -6.56 -13.45
CA CYS A 124 5.59 -7.79 -12.68
C CYS A 124 4.22 -7.94 -12.03
N ARG A 125 3.90 -9.14 -11.56
CA ARG A 125 2.73 -9.37 -10.71
C ARG A 125 3.09 -9.10 -9.26
N LEU A 126 2.09 -8.77 -8.45
CA LEU A 126 2.30 -8.49 -7.03
C LEU A 126 2.89 -9.70 -6.28
N ASP A 127 2.47 -10.92 -6.64
CA ASP A 127 2.99 -12.16 -6.04
C ASP A 127 4.46 -12.47 -6.38
N GLN A 128 5.06 -11.75 -7.32
CA GLN A 128 6.49 -11.86 -7.67
C GLN A 128 7.39 -10.94 -6.84
N VAL A 129 6.82 -9.99 -6.10
CA VAL A 129 7.56 -8.94 -5.36
C VAL A 129 7.09 -8.75 -3.93
N ALA A 130 6.05 -9.44 -3.51
CA ALA A 130 5.49 -9.32 -2.16
C ALA A 130 4.86 -10.63 -1.71
N ASP A 131 5.11 -11.01 -0.46
CA ASP A 131 4.44 -12.13 0.19
C ASP A 131 3.15 -11.67 0.85
N VAL A 132 2.08 -12.46 0.71
CA VAL A 132 0.81 -12.24 1.42
C VAL A 132 0.82 -13.03 2.72
N LEU A 133 0.84 -12.32 3.85
CA LEU A 133 0.95 -12.90 5.19
C LEU A 133 -0.43 -13.00 5.90
N ASP A 134 -1.48 -13.29 5.17
CA ASP A 134 -2.85 -13.41 5.71
C ASP A 134 -2.97 -14.45 6.86
N ASN A 135 -2.11 -15.44 6.84
CA ASN A 135 -2.01 -16.45 7.90
C ASN A 135 -1.52 -15.90 9.25
N LEU A 136 -0.89 -14.72 9.29
CA LEU A 136 -0.40 -14.09 10.52
C LEU A 136 -1.48 -13.26 11.22
N ARG A 137 -2.54 -12.86 10.52
CA ARG A 137 -3.61 -12.06 11.12
C ARG A 137 -4.31 -12.81 12.26
N LYS A 138 -4.56 -12.10 13.37
CA LYS A 138 -5.30 -12.63 14.53
C LYS A 138 -6.36 -11.62 14.96
N PRO A 139 -7.61 -11.79 14.49
CA PRO A 139 -8.70 -10.91 14.89
C PRO A 139 -9.02 -11.08 16.38
N ILE A 140 -9.08 -9.96 17.10
CA ILE A 140 -9.48 -9.89 18.49
C ILE A 140 -10.61 -8.87 18.62
N ASN A 141 -11.68 -9.25 19.26
CA ASN A 141 -12.80 -8.34 19.49
C ASN A 141 -12.43 -7.23 20.52
N SER A 142 -13.17 -6.13 20.51
CA SER A 142 -12.88 -4.97 21.36
C SER A 142 -12.95 -5.28 22.84
N ASN A 143 -13.85 -6.17 23.28
CA ASN A 143 -13.98 -6.54 24.69
C ASN A 143 -12.75 -7.32 25.17
N GLU A 144 -12.33 -8.31 24.41
CA GLU A 144 -11.13 -9.08 24.70
C GLU A 144 -9.88 -8.18 24.70
N ARG A 145 -9.73 -7.29 23.71
CA ARG A 145 -8.62 -6.34 23.65
C ARG A 145 -8.60 -5.43 24.88
N ASN A 146 -9.75 -4.89 25.28
CA ASN A 146 -9.86 -4.04 26.47
C ASN A 146 -9.50 -4.79 27.77
N LEU A 147 -9.86 -6.07 27.87
CA LEU A 147 -9.46 -6.91 29.03
C LEU A 147 -7.94 -7.13 29.05
N ARG A 148 -7.33 -7.37 27.92
CA ARG A 148 -5.88 -7.62 27.81
C ARG A 148 -5.03 -6.41 28.18
N ILE A 149 -5.49 -5.19 27.91
CA ILE A 149 -4.74 -3.95 28.22
C ILE A 149 -5.07 -3.37 29.60
N LYS A 150 -6.10 -3.88 30.27
CA LYS A 150 -6.57 -3.35 31.57
C LYS A 150 -5.45 -3.37 32.62
N GLY A 151 -5.14 -2.21 33.20
CA GLY A 151 -4.11 -2.06 34.21
C GLY A 151 -2.66 -2.10 33.72
N LYS A 152 -2.44 -2.16 32.41
CA LYS A 152 -1.09 -2.13 31.81
C LYS A 152 -0.68 -0.69 31.50
N GLN A 153 0.62 -0.41 31.58
CA GLN A 153 1.22 0.87 31.22
C GLN A 153 1.26 1.02 29.69
N ILE A 154 1.03 2.24 29.19
CA ILE A 154 0.94 2.52 27.74
C ILE A 154 2.24 2.21 27.01
N ASP A 155 3.38 2.42 27.64
CA ASP A 155 4.72 2.15 27.12
C ASP A 155 5.00 0.64 26.89
N ARG A 156 4.15 -0.23 27.41
CA ARG A 156 4.21 -1.70 27.23
C ARG A 156 3.16 -2.22 26.28
N LEU A 157 2.46 -1.33 25.58
CA LEU A 157 1.42 -1.68 24.64
C LEU A 157 1.89 -1.45 23.20
N TYR A 158 1.35 -2.24 22.29
CA TYR A 158 1.66 -2.20 20.87
C TYR A 158 0.45 -1.72 20.08
N PRO A 159 0.65 -1.07 18.93
CA PRO A 159 -0.44 -0.68 18.04
C PRO A 159 -1.24 -1.90 17.58
N TYR A 160 -2.56 -1.78 17.60
CA TYR A 160 -3.49 -2.75 17.04
C TYR A 160 -4.15 -2.14 15.80
N TYR A 161 -3.96 -2.79 14.65
CA TYR A 161 -4.40 -2.29 13.35
C TYR A 161 -5.61 -3.06 12.83
N GLY A 162 -6.57 -2.33 12.26
CA GLY A 162 -7.77 -2.84 11.58
C GLY A 162 -7.81 -2.41 10.11
N ALA A 163 -8.97 -2.53 9.47
CA ALA A 163 -9.15 -2.33 8.02
C ALA A 163 -8.73 -0.94 7.49
N THR A 164 -8.79 0.10 8.32
CA THR A 164 -8.59 1.49 7.87
C THR A 164 -7.47 2.22 8.63
N GLY A 165 -6.75 1.52 9.52
CA GLY A 165 -5.68 2.11 10.32
C GLY A 165 -5.61 1.57 11.72
N GLN A 166 -4.90 2.27 12.60
CA GLN A 166 -4.80 1.91 14.00
C GLN A 166 -6.15 2.13 14.71
N VAL A 167 -6.67 1.07 15.32
CA VAL A 167 -7.96 1.07 16.05
C VAL A 167 -7.80 0.95 17.56
N GLY A 168 -6.57 0.85 18.04
CA GLY A 168 -6.30 0.80 19.48
C GLY A 168 -4.89 0.30 19.80
N LEU A 169 -4.74 -0.19 21.05
CA LEU A 169 -3.53 -0.79 21.56
C LEU A 169 -3.81 -2.20 22.05
N ILE A 170 -2.77 -3.01 22.17
CA ILE A 170 -2.80 -4.38 22.69
C ILE A 170 -1.50 -4.68 23.45
N ASP A 171 -1.50 -5.70 24.26
CA ASP A 171 -0.39 -6.07 25.16
C ASP A 171 0.67 -6.99 24.54
N ASP A 172 0.55 -7.27 23.24
CA ASP A 172 1.46 -8.16 22.51
C ASP A 172 1.54 -7.74 21.06
N TYR A 173 2.45 -8.33 20.29
CA TYR A 173 2.61 -8.09 18.85
C TYR A 173 2.73 -9.41 18.10
N ILE A 174 2.37 -9.42 16.83
CA ILE A 174 2.48 -10.60 15.95
C ILE A 174 3.41 -10.35 14.76
N VAL A 175 3.73 -9.09 14.49
CA VAL A 175 4.67 -8.70 13.44
C VAL A 175 5.67 -7.69 14.00
N ASP A 176 6.90 -7.70 13.45
CA ASP A 176 7.95 -6.72 13.75
C ASP A 176 8.71 -6.43 12.45
N GLY A 177 8.51 -5.25 11.88
CA GLY A 177 9.10 -4.88 10.58
C GLY A 177 8.28 -3.83 9.83
N HIS A 178 8.46 -3.77 8.53
CA HIS A 178 7.74 -2.86 7.62
C HIS A 178 6.74 -3.66 6.78
N TYR A 179 5.46 -3.35 6.93
CA TYR A 179 4.40 -4.04 6.22
C TYR A 179 3.44 -3.06 5.55
N LEU A 180 2.86 -3.49 4.44
CA LEU A 180 1.72 -2.84 3.80
C LEU A 180 0.45 -3.60 4.19
N LEU A 181 -0.48 -2.91 4.83
CA LEU A 181 -1.79 -3.46 5.17
C LEU A 181 -2.83 -3.03 4.15
N LEU A 182 -3.70 -3.95 3.81
CA LEU A 182 -4.82 -3.73 2.90
C LEU A 182 -6.13 -4.12 3.58
N GLY A 183 -7.07 -3.17 3.68
CA GLY A 183 -8.43 -3.46 4.11
C GLY A 183 -9.17 -4.24 3.02
N GLU A 184 -9.67 -5.44 3.34
CA GLU A 184 -10.24 -6.36 2.37
C GLU A 184 -11.77 -6.39 2.37
N ASP A 185 -12.43 -6.01 3.47
CA ASP A 185 -13.87 -6.17 3.65
C ASP A 185 -14.54 -5.06 4.47
N GLY A 186 -15.86 -5.17 4.63
CA GLY A 186 -16.68 -4.30 5.45
C GLY A 186 -17.11 -3.00 4.77
N ALA A 187 -17.88 -2.18 5.51
CA ALA A 187 -18.41 -0.90 5.03
C ALA A 187 -17.32 0.07 4.54
N PRO A 188 -16.14 0.18 5.20
CA PRO A 188 -15.05 1.01 4.71
C PRO A 188 -14.50 0.59 3.35
N PHE A 189 -14.60 -0.69 2.97
CA PHE A 189 -14.14 -1.16 1.66
C PHE A 189 -14.93 -0.54 0.50
N LEU A 190 -16.21 -0.31 0.66
CA LEU A 190 -17.08 0.32 -0.34
C LEU A 190 -16.97 1.85 -0.35
N ASP A 191 -16.51 2.46 0.74
CA ASP A 191 -16.30 3.91 0.80
C ASP A 191 -15.07 4.30 -0.02
N LYS A 192 -15.28 5.05 -1.11
CA LYS A 192 -14.20 5.56 -1.98
C LYS A 192 -13.21 6.49 -1.26
N ASN A 193 -13.61 7.07 -0.13
CA ASN A 193 -12.78 8.00 0.64
C ASN A 193 -12.01 7.30 1.78
N ALA A 194 -12.39 6.08 2.14
CA ALA A 194 -11.69 5.33 3.19
C ALA A 194 -10.28 4.95 2.75
N ILE A 195 -9.36 4.99 3.70
CA ILE A 195 -8.00 4.47 3.52
C ILE A 195 -8.08 2.94 3.48
N LYS A 196 -7.67 2.35 2.37
CA LYS A 196 -7.70 0.90 2.16
C LYS A 196 -6.31 0.26 2.15
N ALA A 197 -5.27 1.06 1.91
CA ALA A 197 -3.88 0.60 1.91
C ALA A 197 -3.03 1.59 2.72
N TYR A 198 -2.32 1.09 3.73
CA TYR A 198 -1.45 1.91 4.56
C TYR A 198 -0.24 1.10 5.04
N SER A 199 0.87 1.79 5.31
CA SER A 199 2.09 1.15 5.78
C SER A 199 2.18 1.23 7.29
N ILE A 200 2.71 0.17 7.90
CA ILE A 200 3.07 0.12 9.32
C ILE A 200 4.55 -0.20 9.49
N SER A 201 5.09 0.09 10.66
CA SER A 201 6.49 -0.13 10.98
C SER A 201 6.66 -0.53 12.43
N GLY A 202 7.55 -1.49 12.69
CA GLY A 202 7.85 -1.99 14.03
C GLY A 202 6.82 -2.98 14.56
N LYS A 203 6.88 -3.20 15.87
CA LYS A 203 6.04 -4.19 16.59
C LYS A 203 4.59 -3.81 16.56
N SER A 204 3.75 -4.68 16.01
CA SER A 204 2.33 -4.40 15.81
C SER A 204 1.47 -5.67 15.87
N TRP A 205 0.21 -5.50 16.22
CA TRP A 205 -0.82 -6.54 16.08
C TRP A 205 -1.76 -6.21 14.93
N VAL A 206 -2.04 -7.15 14.06
CA VAL A 206 -2.76 -6.92 12.81
C VAL A 206 -3.97 -7.85 12.69
N ASN A 207 -5.07 -7.27 12.20
CA ASN A 207 -6.35 -7.95 11.98
C ASN A 207 -6.76 -7.95 10.49
N ASN A 208 -5.86 -7.60 9.57
CA ASN A 208 -6.13 -7.49 8.14
C ASN A 208 -5.04 -8.12 7.30
N LEU A 209 -5.29 -8.18 5.98
CA LEU A 209 -4.34 -8.67 4.98
C LEU A 209 -3.04 -7.88 5.03
N GLU A 210 -1.91 -8.58 5.09
CA GLU A 210 -0.56 -8.04 5.17
C GLU A 210 0.26 -8.41 3.95
N PHE A 211 1.16 -7.50 3.56
CA PHE A 211 2.21 -7.77 2.58
C PHE A 211 3.57 -7.46 3.19
N ASN A 212 4.47 -8.41 3.12
CA ASN A 212 5.90 -8.17 3.29
C ASN A 212 6.46 -7.72 1.93
N LEU A 213 7.20 -6.62 1.92
CA LEU A 213 7.76 -5.98 0.71
C LEU A 213 9.26 -6.15 0.66
#